data_1c5efdf84341413f94a2475f7a2f3e12
#
_entry.id   1c5efdf84341413f94a2475f7a2f3e12
#
_cell.length_a   1.000
_cell.length_b   1.000
_cell.length_c   1.000
_cell.angle_alpha   90.00
_cell.angle_beta   90.00
_cell.angle_gamma   90.00
#
_symmetry.space_group_name_H-M   'P 1'
#
loop_
_entity.id
_entity.type
_entity.pdbx_description
1 polymer ?
#
loop_
_entity_poly.entity_id
_entity_poly.type
_entity_poly.pdbx_seq_one_letter_code
_entity_poly.pdbx_strand_id
1 'polypeptide(L)'
;MGVSSIKKNFFYNSLYQVLIVIIPFISAPYISRVLGAANIGIQSYTASIQQYFILFSYLGTLTYGARKISISRDDTEERSILFWEIELLVIITTTISLIGWCIFLSICKEYKSIYFILTIGIISSAFDISWFFSGIEKFKLTSLRSMFFRVMSLICLFLFVKKESDLNTYVLITSITTLLSNISL
;
A
#
# COMPACT_ATOMS: atom_id res chain seq x y z
N MET A 1 25.96 14.69 -2.98
CA MET A 1 25.77 13.51 -2.08
C MET A 1 26.99 12.62 -2.13
N GLY A 2 27.55 12.23 -0.97
CA GLY A 2 28.74 11.38 -0.94
C GLY A 2 28.43 9.94 -1.37
N VAL A 3 29.38 9.26 -2.00
CA VAL A 3 29.30 7.84 -2.45
C VAL A 3 28.84 6.88 -1.32
N SER A 4 29.14 7.20 -0.06
CA SER A 4 28.68 6.49 1.14
C SER A 4 27.15 6.52 1.32
N SER A 5 26.48 7.61 0.94
CA SER A 5 25.01 7.74 1.04
C SER A 5 24.30 6.87 0.02
N ILE A 6 24.83 6.81 -1.21
CA ILE A 6 24.26 5.99 -2.30
C ILE A 6 24.36 4.49 -1.96
N LYS A 7 25.49 4.03 -1.44
CA LYS A 7 25.67 2.63 -1.01
C LYS A 7 24.72 2.23 0.11
N LYS A 8 24.51 3.11 1.09
CA LYS A 8 23.56 2.86 2.19
C LYS A 8 22.10 2.80 1.69
N ASN A 9 21.69 3.75 0.85
CA ASN A 9 20.34 3.75 0.28
C ASN A 9 20.08 2.51 -0.57
N PHE A 10 21.06 2.10 -1.38
CA PHE A 10 20.98 0.86 -2.15
C PHE A 10 20.84 -0.37 -1.25
N PHE A 11 21.62 -0.47 -0.17
CA PHE A 11 21.53 -1.58 0.78
C PHE A 11 20.14 -1.68 1.42
N TYR A 12 19.59 -0.57 1.92
CA TYR A 12 18.24 -0.58 2.53
C TYR A 12 17.15 -0.93 1.52
N ASN A 13 17.24 -0.42 0.30
CA ASN A 13 16.30 -0.77 -0.76
C ASN A 13 16.41 -2.26 -1.14
N SER A 14 17.62 -2.80 -1.26
CA SER A 14 17.83 -4.23 -1.54
C SER A 14 17.31 -5.12 -0.41
N LEU A 15 17.54 -4.75 0.86
CA LEU A 15 17.00 -5.47 2.00
C LEU A 15 15.47 -5.46 2.01
N TYR A 16 14.87 -4.31 1.68
CA TYR A 16 13.42 -4.21 1.53
C TYR A 16 12.89 -5.10 0.40
N GLN A 17 13.55 -5.14 -0.76
CA GLN A 17 13.16 -6.02 -1.87
C GLN A 17 13.23 -7.51 -1.49
N VAL A 18 14.24 -7.91 -0.74
CA VAL A 18 14.37 -9.28 -0.22
C VAL A 18 13.21 -9.60 0.74
N LEU A 19 12.84 -8.69 1.63
CA LEU A 19 11.71 -8.90 2.54
C LEU A 19 10.35 -8.95 1.83
N ILE A 20 10.15 -8.16 0.77
CA ILE A 20 8.93 -8.26 -0.05
C ILE A 20 8.73 -9.67 -0.59
N VAL A 21 9.81 -10.36 -0.92
CA VAL A 21 9.75 -11.74 -1.42
C VAL A 21 9.63 -12.75 -0.26
N ILE A 22 10.40 -12.61 0.80
CA ILE A 22 10.44 -13.57 1.91
C ILE A 22 9.12 -13.60 2.70
N ILE A 23 8.52 -12.43 2.99
CA ILE A 23 7.29 -12.37 3.80
C ILE A 23 6.14 -13.19 3.18
N PRO A 24 5.81 -13.08 1.88
CA PRO A 24 4.82 -13.94 1.25
C PRO A 24 5.17 -15.44 1.31
N PHE A 25 6.45 -15.81 1.17
CA PHE A 25 6.87 -17.22 1.30
C PHE A 25 6.60 -17.80 2.69
N ILE A 26 6.65 -16.98 3.72
CA ILE A 26 6.34 -17.39 5.10
C ILE A 26 4.82 -17.38 5.33
N SER A 27 4.14 -16.32 4.90
CA SER A 27 2.72 -16.13 5.18
C SER A 27 1.81 -16.98 4.30
N ALA A 28 2.12 -17.17 3.01
CA ALA A 28 1.23 -17.87 2.09
C ALA A 28 0.95 -19.33 2.47
N PRO A 29 1.94 -20.16 2.87
CA PRO A 29 1.66 -21.52 3.32
C PRO A 29 0.81 -21.57 4.59
N TYR A 30 1.03 -20.63 5.52
CA TYR A 30 0.23 -20.52 6.73
C TYR A 30 -1.22 -20.16 6.43
N ILE A 31 -1.42 -19.08 5.67
CA ILE A 31 -2.74 -18.57 5.29
C ILE A 31 -3.51 -19.66 4.51
N SER A 32 -2.85 -20.34 3.59
CA SER A 32 -3.44 -21.41 2.79
C SER A 32 -3.95 -22.58 3.66
N ARG A 33 -3.22 -22.94 4.70
CA ARG A 33 -3.62 -24.00 5.63
C ARG A 33 -4.73 -23.56 6.58
N VAL A 34 -4.71 -22.30 7.03
CA VAL A 34 -5.65 -21.80 8.05
C VAL A 34 -6.96 -21.36 7.43
N LEU A 35 -6.93 -20.59 6.35
CA LEU A 35 -8.14 -20.07 5.71
C LEU A 35 -8.75 -21.03 4.69
N GLY A 36 -7.96 -21.96 4.16
CA GLY A 36 -8.41 -22.86 3.10
C GLY A 36 -8.49 -22.21 1.71
N ALA A 37 -8.55 -23.04 0.68
CA ALA A 37 -8.49 -22.60 -0.73
C ALA A 37 -9.67 -21.69 -1.13
N ALA A 38 -10.88 -21.99 -0.62
CA ALA A 38 -12.07 -21.22 -0.93
C ALA A 38 -11.96 -19.76 -0.45
N ASN A 39 -11.54 -19.55 0.80
CA ASN A 39 -11.37 -18.20 1.36
C ASN A 39 -10.23 -17.43 0.70
N ILE A 40 -9.15 -18.10 0.29
CA ILE A 40 -8.09 -17.47 -0.50
C ILE A 40 -8.63 -17.03 -1.87
N GLY A 41 -9.46 -17.87 -2.50
CA GLY A 41 -10.13 -17.51 -3.74
C GLY A 41 -11.01 -16.26 -3.59
N ILE A 42 -11.82 -16.20 -2.53
CA ILE A 42 -12.66 -15.03 -2.21
C ILE A 42 -11.80 -13.78 -1.99
N GLN A 43 -10.73 -13.89 -1.20
CA GLN A 43 -9.83 -12.78 -0.93
C GLN A 43 -9.14 -12.28 -2.19
N SER A 44 -8.62 -13.18 -3.03
CA SER A 44 -7.95 -12.81 -4.27
C SER A 44 -8.90 -12.15 -5.25
N TYR A 45 -10.12 -12.67 -5.38
CA TYR A 45 -11.17 -12.10 -6.22
C TYR A 45 -11.55 -10.68 -5.76
N THR A 46 -11.86 -10.51 -4.47
CA THR A 46 -12.28 -9.22 -3.92
C THR A 46 -11.15 -8.19 -3.94
N ALA A 47 -9.92 -8.59 -3.64
CA ALA A 47 -8.74 -7.74 -3.72
C ALA A 47 -8.41 -7.33 -5.17
N SER A 48 -8.65 -8.20 -6.15
CA SER A 48 -8.45 -7.85 -7.57
C SER A 48 -9.39 -6.74 -8.01
N ILE A 49 -10.66 -6.78 -7.59
CA ILE A 49 -11.62 -5.70 -7.88
C ILE A 49 -11.16 -4.40 -7.22
N GLN A 50 -10.79 -4.43 -5.93
CA GLN A 50 -10.26 -3.26 -5.23
C GLN A 50 -9.04 -2.67 -5.95
N GLN A 51 -8.16 -3.52 -6.48
CA GLN A 51 -6.94 -3.07 -7.15
C GLN A 51 -7.20 -2.21 -8.38
N TYR A 52 -8.30 -2.42 -9.12
CA TYR A 52 -8.68 -1.53 -10.22
C TYR A 52 -9.01 -0.12 -9.72
N PHE A 53 -9.70 0.00 -8.60
CA PHE A 53 -10.01 1.30 -8.00
C PHE A 53 -8.77 2.00 -7.45
N ILE A 54 -7.84 1.26 -6.85
CA ILE A 54 -6.54 1.79 -6.39
C ILE A 54 -5.71 2.25 -7.59
N LEU A 55 -5.67 1.48 -8.68
CA LEU A 55 -4.96 1.85 -9.91
C LEU A 55 -5.51 3.17 -10.49
N PHE A 56 -6.84 3.32 -10.48
CA PHE A 56 -7.49 4.56 -10.90
C PHE A 56 -7.17 5.73 -9.96
N SER A 57 -7.08 5.49 -8.65
CA SER A 57 -6.68 6.52 -7.68
C SER A 57 -5.31 7.12 -7.98
N TYR A 58 -4.37 6.29 -8.40
CA TYR A 58 -3.01 6.77 -8.70
C TYR A 58 -2.85 7.39 -10.08
N LEU A 59 -3.54 6.93 -11.12
CA LEU A 59 -3.40 7.39 -12.52
C LEU A 59 -1.95 7.61 -12.99
N GLY A 60 -1.01 6.81 -12.49
CA GLY A 60 0.41 6.93 -12.82
C GLY A 60 1.17 8.02 -12.05
N THR A 61 0.53 8.70 -11.08
CA THR A 61 1.14 9.77 -10.27
C THR A 61 2.36 9.31 -9.48
N LEU A 62 2.41 8.04 -9.06
CA LEU A 62 3.57 7.50 -8.34
C LEU A 62 4.88 7.63 -9.15
N THR A 63 4.85 7.26 -10.42
CA THR A 63 6.04 7.33 -11.29
C THR A 63 6.29 8.75 -11.78
N TYR A 64 5.22 9.46 -12.17
CA TYR A 64 5.30 10.85 -12.62
C TYR A 64 5.81 11.77 -11.51
N GLY A 65 5.25 11.64 -10.30
CA GLY A 65 5.64 12.44 -9.13
C GLY A 65 7.09 12.20 -8.73
N ALA A 66 7.51 10.94 -8.63
CA ALA A 66 8.89 10.60 -8.30
C ALA A 66 9.88 11.23 -9.31
N ARG A 67 9.56 11.19 -10.62
CA ARG A 67 10.38 11.79 -11.66
C ARG A 67 10.42 13.33 -11.57
N LYS A 68 9.29 13.99 -11.36
CA LYS A 68 9.21 15.45 -11.25
C LYS A 68 9.98 15.96 -10.03
N ILE A 69 9.79 15.35 -8.87
CA ILE A 69 10.51 15.68 -7.64
C ILE A 69 12.02 15.43 -7.78
N SER A 70 12.42 14.40 -8.53
CA SER A 70 13.84 14.12 -8.78
C SER A 70 14.51 15.23 -9.59
N ILE A 71 13.82 15.85 -10.53
CA ILE A 71 14.33 16.97 -11.34
C ILE A 71 14.49 18.23 -10.48
N SER A 72 13.49 18.55 -9.66
CA SER A 72 13.44 19.75 -8.82
C SER A 72 13.98 19.53 -7.41
N ARG A 73 14.83 18.47 -7.24
CA ARG A 73 15.29 18.02 -5.92
C ARG A 73 16.02 19.08 -5.10
N ASP A 74 16.83 19.88 -5.76
CA ASP A 74 17.71 20.88 -5.10
C ASP A 74 16.99 22.21 -4.89
N ASP A 75 15.85 22.45 -5.53
CA ASP A 75 14.98 23.61 -5.33
C ASP A 75 13.83 23.27 -4.38
N THR A 76 13.90 23.84 -3.17
CA THR A 76 12.93 23.55 -2.11
C THR A 76 11.56 24.18 -2.38
N GLU A 77 11.53 25.34 -3.03
CA GLU A 77 10.29 26.07 -3.34
C GLU A 77 9.52 25.36 -4.46
N GLU A 78 10.20 25.10 -5.58
CA GLU A 78 9.62 24.37 -6.71
C GLU A 78 9.14 22.96 -6.28
N ARG A 79 9.94 22.24 -5.48
CA ARG A 79 9.58 20.92 -4.96
C ARG A 79 8.35 20.95 -4.07
N SER A 80 8.17 22.01 -3.27
CA SER A 80 6.98 22.15 -2.42
C SER A 80 5.73 22.41 -3.23
N ILE A 81 5.81 23.24 -4.27
CA ILE A 81 4.69 23.51 -5.19
C ILE A 81 4.29 22.21 -5.90
N LEU A 82 5.26 21.51 -6.50
CA LEU A 82 5.02 20.24 -7.19
C LEU A 82 4.43 19.16 -6.27
N PHE A 83 4.84 19.12 -5.00
CA PHE A 83 4.26 18.19 -4.04
C PHE A 83 2.75 18.41 -3.91
N TRP A 84 2.33 19.65 -3.64
CA TRP A 84 0.92 19.94 -3.44
C TRP A 84 0.08 19.80 -4.71
N GLU A 85 0.63 20.12 -5.88
CA GLU A 85 -0.05 19.91 -7.17
C GLU A 85 -0.34 18.43 -7.42
N ILE A 86 0.66 17.56 -7.21
CA ILE A 86 0.51 16.13 -7.43
C ILE A 86 -0.37 15.49 -6.35
N GLU A 87 -0.20 15.88 -5.09
CA GLU A 87 -0.99 15.36 -3.98
C GLU A 87 -2.47 15.74 -4.11
N LEU A 88 -2.76 16.97 -4.52
CA LEU A 88 -4.13 17.39 -4.81
C LEU A 88 -4.77 16.53 -5.92
N LEU A 89 -4.01 16.24 -6.97
CA LEU A 89 -4.47 15.35 -8.04
C LEU A 89 -4.76 13.94 -7.50
N VAL A 90 -3.90 13.37 -6.66
CA VAL A 90 -4.12 12.06 -6.02
C VAL A 90 -5.37 12.08 -5.13
N ILE A 91 -5.58 13.13 -4.35
CA ILE A 91 -6.78 13.30 -3.52
C ILE A 91 -8.05 13.34 -4.37
N ILE A 92 -8.04 14.11 -5.46
CA ILE A 92 -9.19 14.22 -6.37
C ILE A 92 -9.48 12.86 -7.01
N THR A 93 -8.49 12.20 -7.59
CA THR A 93 -8.68 10.90 -8.25
C THR A 93 -9.09 9.80 -7.27
N THR A 94 -8.54 9.80 -6.05
CA THR A 94 -8.97 8.89 -4.99
C THR A 94 -10.41 9.16 -4.56
N THR A 95 -10.82 10.42 -4.47
CA THR A 95 -12.21 10.78 -4.15
C THR A 95 -13.18 10.27 -5.23
N ILE A 96 -12.84 10.45 -6.50
CA ILE A 96 -13.62 9.92 -7.63
C ILE A 96 -13.68 8.39 -7.57
N SER A 97 -12.55 7.75 -7.30
CA SER A 97 -12.46 6.28 -7.13
C SER A 97 -13.34 5.80 -5.97
N LEU A 98 -13.36 6.50 -4.83
CA LEU A 98 -14.21 6.19 -3.69
C LEU A 98 -15.70 6.34 -4.01
N ILE A 99 -16.09 7.36 -4.77
CA ILE A 99 -17.47 7.50 -5.23
C ILE A 99 -17.87 6.30 -6.08
N GLY A 100 -17.03 5.94 -7.06
CA GLY A 100 -17.25 4.74 -7.88
C GLY A 100 -17.31 3.45 -7.04
N TRP A 101 -16.45 3.32 -6.02
CA TRP A 101 -16.47 2.21 -5.07
C TRP A 101 -17.76 2.16 -4.26
N CYS A 102 -18.28 3.29 -3.77
CA CYS A 102 -19.55 3.36 -3.05
C CYS A 102 -20.73 2.93 -3.95
N ILE A 103 -20.73 3.31 -5.21
CA ILE A 103 -21.71 2.86 -6.20
C ILE A 103 -21.60 1.35 -6.38
N PHE A 104 -20.39 0.81 -6.55
CA PHE A 104 -20.13 -0.63 -6.64
C PHE A 104 -20.67 -1.37 -5.40
N LEU A 105 -20.38 -0.89 -4.17
CA LEU A 105 -20.87 -1.46 -2.92
C LEU A 105 -22.41 -1.48 -2.82
N SER A 106 -23.08 -0.52 -3.43
CA SER A 106 -24.54 -0.45 -3.44
C SER A 106 -25.18 -1.52 -4.32
N ILE A 107 -24.52 -1.90 -5.39
CA ILE A 107 -24.96 -2.89 -6.38
C ILE A 107 -24.57 -4.31 -5.96
N CYS A 108 -23.37 -4.46 -5.39
CA CYS A 108 -22.80 -5.74 -5.02
C CYS A 108 -23.48 -6.33 -3.79
N LYS A 109 -23.99 -7.56 -3.90
CA LYS A 109 -24.66 -8.27 -2.79
C LYS A 109 -23.75 -9.28 -2.11
N GLU A 110 -22.82 -9.87 -2.85
CA GLU A 110 -21.91 -10.89 -2.34
C GLU A 110 -20.67 -10.25 -1.68
N TYR A 111 -20.12 -10.91 -0.67
CA TYR A 111 -18.89 -10.49 0.05
C TYR A 111 -18.88 -9.05 0.56
N LYS A 112 -20.06 -8.49 0.86
CA LYS A 112 -20.22 -7.08 1.23
C LYS A 112 -19.38 -6.66 2.43
N SER A 113 -19.21 -7.52 3.43
CA SER A 113 -18.38 -7.26 4.61
C SER A 113 -16.89 -7.12 4.23
N ILE A 114 -16.41 -7.94 3.31
CA ILE A 114 -15.02 -7.89 2.83
C ILE A 114 -14.78 -6.61 2.04
N TYR A 115 -15.67 -6.28 1.11
CA TYR A 115 -15.57 -5.05 0.34
C TYR A 115 -15.62 -3.79 1.21
N PHE A 116 -16.42 -3.81 2.28
CA PHE A 116 -16.46 -2.70 3.24
C PHE A 116 -15.11 -2.51 3.94
N ILE A 117 -14.44 -3.59 4.34
CA ILE A 117 -13.10 -3.54 4.92
C ILE A 117 -12.07 -3.05 3.88
N LEU A 118 -12.17 -3.52 2.65
CA LEU A 118 -11.28 -3.13 1.55
C LEU A 118 -11.37 -1.64 1.20
N THR A 119 -12.44 -0.93 1.55
CA THR A 119 -12.54 0.53 1.43
C THR A 119 -11.36 1.25 2.09
N ILE A 120 -10.84 0.71 3.21
CA ILE A 120 -9.68 1.23 3.93
C ILE A 120 -8.45 1.29 3.00
N GLY A 121 -8.27 0.30 2.14
CA GLY A 121 -7.15 0.26 1.19
C GLY A 121 -7.24 1.34 0.10
N ILE A 122 -8.45 1.67 -0.37
CA ILE A 122 -8.65 2.77 -1.33
C ILE A 122 -8.40 4.12 -0.64
N ILE A 123 -8.89 4.31 0.60
CA ILE A 123 -8.60 5.51 1.39
C ILE A 123 -7.10 5.65 1.63
N SER A 124 -6.41 4.54 1.87
CA SER A 124 -4.96 4.50 2.10
C SER A 124 -4.16 5.04 0.91
N SER A 125 -4.66 4.94 -0.32
CA SER A 125 -3.96 5.47 -1.50
C SER A 125 -3.84 7.00 -1.51
N ALA A 126 -4.77 7.72 -0.87
CA ALA A 126 -4.70 9.17 -0.71
C ALA A 126 -3.59 9.65 0.27
N PHE A 127 -3.02 8.74 1.06
CA PHE A 127 -1.96 9.05 2.01
C PHE A 127 -0.60 8.48 1.57
N ASP A 128 -0.52 7.91 0.38
CA ASP A 128 0.73 7.33 -0.11
C ASP A 128 1.60 8.38 -0.80
N ILE A 129 2.43 9.04 -0.01
CA ILE A 129 3.44 9.99 -0.49
C ILE A 129 4.82 9.35 -0.72
N SER A 130 4.88 8.04 -0.90
CA SER A 130 6.14 7.30 -1.16
C SER A 130 6.86 7.78 -2.43
N TRP A 131 6.12 8.26 -3.42
CA TRP A 131 6.64 8.85 -4.64
C TRP A 131 7.52 10.08 -4.36
N PHE A 132 7.14 10.93 -3.39
CA PHE A 132 7.93 12.10 -2.99
C PHE A 132 9.29 11.68 -2.42
N PHE A 133 9.29 10.74 -1.46
CA PHE A 133 10.54 10.24 -0.86
C PHE A 133 11.41 9.49 -1.86
N SER A 134 10.81 8.83 -2.84
CA SER A 134 11.54 8.21 -3.96
C SER A 134 12.22 9.26 -4.83
N GLY A 135 11.55 10.37 -5.13
CA GLY A 135 12.09 11.48 -5.90
C GLY A 135 13.28 12.16 -5.23
N ILE A 136 13.24 12.34 -3.90
CA ILE A 136 14.38 12.89 -3.13
C ILE A 136 15.42 11.84 -2.70
N GLU A 137 15.29 10.60 -3.18
CA GLU A 137 16.19 9.47 -2.88
C GLU A 137 16.35 9.13 -1.39
N LYS A 138 15.35 9.40 -0.57
CA LYS A 138 15.34 9.04 0.85
C LYS A 138 14.77 7.64 1.10
N PHE A 139 15.26 6.64 0.36
CA PHE A 139 14.80 5.25 0.41
C PHE A 139 14.93 4.59 1.79
N LYS A 140 15.91 5.01 2.61
CA LYS A 140 16.09 4.46 3.95
C LYS A 140 14.82 4.62 4.80
N LEU A 141 14.23 5.80 4.78
CA LEU A 141 13.06 6.12 5.60
C LEU A 141 11.83 5.31 5.18
N THR A 142 11.53 5.30 3.87
CA THR A 142 10.40 4.56 3.31
C THR A 142 10.57 3.04 3.47
N SER A 143 11.79 2.53 3.22
CA SER A 143 12.07 1.09 3.33
C SER A 143 11.95 0.58 4.76
N LEU A 144 12.61 1.22 5.73
CA LEU A 144 12.58 0.79 7.13
C LEU A 144 11.16 0.81 7.69
N ARG A 145 10.41 1.85 7.40
CA ARG A 145 9.02 1.97 7.82
C ARG A 145 8.15 0.87 7.20
N SER A 146 8.22 0.69 5.89
CA SER A 146 7.45 -0.35 5.20
C SER A 146 7.81 -1.75 5.69
N MET A 147 9.09 -2.00 6.01
CA MET A 147 9.53 -3.25 6.65
C MET A 147 8.86 -3.43 8.00
N PHE A 148 8.87 -2.42 8.85
CA PHE A 148 8.24 -2.48 10.17
C PHE A 148 6.77 -2.86 10.09
N PHE A 149 5.97 -2.18 9.25
CA PHE A 149 4.56 -2.48 9.11
C PHE A 149 4.29 -3.85 8.48
N ARG A 150 5.13 -4.32 7.55
CA ARG A 150 5.02 -5.67 6.99
C ARG A 150 5.29 -6.76 8.03
N VAL A 151 6.33 -6.59 8.85
CA VAL A 151 6.63 -7.53 9.93
C VAL A 151 5.53 -7.50 10.98
N MET A 152 5.04 -6.32 11.35
CA MET A 152 3.91 -6.15 12.26
C MET A 152 2.65 -6.83 11.72
N SER A 153 2.34 -6.64 10.43
CA SER A 153 1.23 -7.33 9.77
C SER A 153 1.37 -8.86 9.87
N LEU A 154 2.57 -9.38 9.61
CA LEU A 154 2.85 -10.82 9.71
C LEU A 154 2.64 -11.35 11.14
N ILE A 155 3.11 -10.63 12.15
CA ILE A 155 2.92 -11.00 13.57
C ILE A 155 1.42 -10.99 13.91
N CYS A 156 0.70 -9.93 13.56
CA CYS A 156 -0.75 -9.86 13.79
C CYS A 156 -1.50 -11.00 13.09
N LEU A 157 -1.09 -11.36 11.88
CA LEU A 157 -1.66 -12.47 11.14
C LEU A 157 -1.52 -13.79 11.91
N PHE A 158 -0.32 -14.12 12.42
CA PHE A 158 -0.10 -15.34 13.21
C PHE A 158 -0.84 -15.34 14.55
N LEU A 159 -1.08 -14.17 15.16
CA LEU A 159 -1.77 -14.05 16.43
C LEU A 159 -3.30 -14.18 16.29
N PHE A 160 -3.88 -13.56 15.28
CA PHE A 160 -5.33 -13.37 15.18
C PHE A 160 -6.03 -14.23 14.12
N VAL A 161 -5.31 -14.74 13.11
CA VAL A 161 -5.90 -15.57 12.05
C VAL A 161 -5.57 -17.03 12.33
N LYS A 162 -6.52 -17.79 12.89
CA LYS A 162 -6.31 -19.18 13.34
C LYS A 162 -7.28 -20.19 12.75
N LYS A 163 -8.36 -19.76 12.13
CA LYS A 163 -9.43 -20.62 11.59
C LYS A 163 -10.01 -20.04 10.30
N GLU A 164 -10.73 -20.85 9.58
CA GLU A 164 -11.32 -20.46 8.27
C GLU A 164 -12.25 -19.25 8.37
N SER A 165 -12.97 -19.10 9.48
CA SER A 165 -13.87 -17.95 9.70
C SER A 165 -13.16 -16.60 9.86
N ASP A 166 -11.83 -16.58 9.99
CA ASP A 166 -11.06 -15.35 10.26
C ASP A 166 -10.66 -14.59 8.99
N LEU A 167 -11.30 -14.89 7.84
CA LEU A 167 -11.05 -14.18 6.58
C LEU A 167 -11.20 -12.66 6.72
N ASN A 168 -12.28 -12.19 7.36
CA ASN A 168 -12.50 -10.75 7.57
C ASN A 168 -11.39 -10.14 8.43
N THR A 169 -10.94 -10.85 9.46
CA THR A 169 -9.82 -10.42 10.33
C THR A 169 -8.53 -10.32 9.54
N TYR A 170 -8.24 -11.28 8.65
CA TYR A 170 -7.09 -11.24 7.76
C TYR A 170 -7.11 -10.01 6.84
N VAL A 171 -8.24 -9.76 6.17
CA VAL A 171 -8.41 -8.60 5.29
C VAL A 171 -8.30 -7.29 6.07
N LEU A 172 -8.85 -7.25 7.30
CA LEU A 172 -8.78 -6.07 8.17
C LEU A 172 -7.34 -5.75 8.59
N ILE A 173 -6.57 -6.75 9.03
CA ILE A 173 -5.16 -6.59 9.43
C ILE A 173 -4.36 -6.03 8.25
N THR A 174 -4.49 -6.61 7.06
CA THR A 174 -3.75 -6.17 5.89
C THR A 174 -4.13 -4.75 5.45
N SER A 175 -5.42 -4.39 5.50
CA SER A 175 -5.90 -3.06 5.14
C SER A 175 -5.46 -1.99 6.15
N ILE A 176 -5.57 -2.25 7.45
CA ILE A 176 -5.16 -1.31 8.51
C ILE A 176 -3.64 -1.12 8.50
N THR A 177 -2.87 -2.18 8.38
CA THR A 177 -1.41 -2.06 8.35
C THR A 177 -0.92 -1.30 7.12
N THR A 178 -1.60 -1.42 5.98
CA THR A 178 -1.32 -0.61 4.78
C THR A 178 -1.65 0.86 5.03
N LEU A 179 -2.82 1.16 5.61
CA LEU A 179 -3.21 2.53 5.94
C LEU A 179 -2.22 3.18 6.91
N LEU A 180 -1.89 2.49 8.01
CA LEU A 180 -0.92 2.99 9.00
C LEU A 180 0.48 3.18 8.37
N SER A 181 0.87 2.27 7.48
CA SER A 181 2.09 2.40 6.70
C SER A 181 2.08 3.68 5.86
N ASN A 182 1.01 4.04 5.20
CA ASN A 182 0.95 5.23 4.35
C ASN A 182 0.83 6.53 5.16
N ILE A 183 -0.01 6.58 6.20
CA ILE A 183 -0.16 7.77 7.07
C ILE A 183 1.12 8.10 7.83
N SER A 184 1.97 7.12 8.13
CA SER A 184 3.19 7.34 8.91
C SER A 184 4.35 7.96 8.10
N LEU A 185 4.17 8.32 6.82
CA LEU A 185 5.08 9.11 5.99
C LEU A 185 4.92 10.58 6.19
#